data_3c2a4f7349b2fa407337a44f27713bdb
#
_entry.id   3c2a4f7349b2fa407337a44f27713bdb
#
_cell.length_a   1.000
_cell.length_b   1.000
_cell.length_c   1.000
_cell.angle_alpha   90.00
_cell.angle_beta   90.00
_cell.angle_gamma   90.00
#
_symmetry.space_group_name_H-M   'P 1'
#
loop_
_entity.id
_entity.type
_entity.pdbx_description
1 polymer ?
#
loop_
_entity_poly.entity_id
_entity_poly.type
_entity_poly.pdbx_seq_one_letter_code
_entity_poly.pdbx_strand_id
1 'polypeptide(L)'
;MICALFVGVSHGQEPIDGVDARSNAAEFAKLLGSTDPLVRQRSAEALARLAATDQLKLVRGYHLQEKNREVRLALDWAMYRMGQSSTLYRIVQELDSGRQEQAIGYLSELESPDLLYPFLKKDNNQPRINAGLLKALARIGDAQTLEIVKPFRDSHQQYVAEAAEIAHDEIEKRLSEVATPTSGRPRTVSTIDRP
;
A
#
# COMPACT_ATOMS: atom_id res chain seq x y z
N MET A 1 28.21 60.26 -8.80
CA MET A 1 27.63 59.04 -9.42
C MET A 1 27.97 57.87 -8.53
N ILE A 2 27.05 57.44 -7.64
CA ILE A 2 27.27 56.38 -6.69
C ILE A 2 26.34 55.24 -7.12
N CYS A 3 26.91 54.13 -7.63
CA CYS A 3 26.20 52.89 -7.92
C CYS A 3 26.06 52.08 -6.62
N ALA A 4 24.83 51.96 -6.13
CA ALA A 4 24.49 51.04 -5.07
C ALA A 4 24.23 49.63 -5.63
N LEU A 5 25.07 48.66 -5.29
CA LEU A 5 24.91 47.24 -5.55
C LEU A 5 23.87 46.69 -4.55
N PHE A 6 22.70 46.32 -5.02
CA PHE A 6 21.73 45.51 -4.28
C PHE A 6 22.14 44.06 -4.34
N VAL A 7 22.66 43.55 -3.24
CA VAL A 7 22.85 42.10 -3.01
C VAL A 7 21.50 41.55 -2.56
N GLY A 8 20.81 40.90 -3.47
CA GLY A 8 19.61 40.11 -3.16
C GLY A 8 19.97 38.85 -2.38
N VAL A 9 19.67 38.80 -1.09
CA VAL A 9 19.72 37.57 -0.29
C VAL A 9 18.50 36.74 -0.67
N SER A 10 18.72 35.74 -1.52
CA SER A 10 17.73 34.69 -1.79
C SER A 10 17.66 33.81 -0.54
N HIS A 11 16.60 33.98 0.25
CA HIS A 11 16.21 33.03 1.27
C HIS A 11 15.66 31.82 0.53
N GLY A 12 16.48 30.79 0.36
CA GLY A 12 16.04 29.47 0.00
C GLY A 12 15.09 28.96 1.09
N GLN A 13 13.80 28.94 0.79
CA GLN A 13 12.82 28.23 1.60
C GLN A 13 13.11 26.76 1.47
N GLU A 14 13.74 26.16 2.49
CA GLU A 14 13.84 24.70 2.59
C GLU A 14 12.43 24.12 2.68
N PRO A 15 12.12 22.97 2.02
CA PRO A 15 10.80 22.39 2.06
C PRO A 15 10.43 21.99 3.49
N ILE A 16 9.42 22.64 4.04
CA ILE A 16 8.87 22.47 5.40
C ILE A 16 8.40 21.02 5.62
N ASP A 17 8.01 20.32 4.54
CA ASP A 17 7.46 18.95 4.56
C ASP A 17 8.42 17.90 5.14
N GLY A 18 9.72 18.04 5.00
CA GLY A 18 10.68 17.05 5.47
C GLY A 18 10.95 17.09 6.99
N VAL A 19 10.80 18.23 7.61
CA VAL A 19 11.04 18.41 9.07
C VAL A 19 9.85 17.85 9.85
N ASP A 20 8.63 18.11 9.38
CA ASP A 20 7.41 17.64 10.02
C ASP A 20 7.28 16.11 9.92
N ALA A 21 7.63 15.52 8.77
CA ALA A 21 7.60 14.06 8.58
C ALA A 21 8.58 13.32 9.51
N ARG A 22 9.79 13.85 9.72
CA ARG A 22 10.79 13.27 10.65
C ARG A 22 10.36 13.42 12.11
N SER A 23 9.78 14.56 12.47
CA SER A 23 9.24 14.80 13.81
C SER A 23 8.14 13.80 14.11
N ASN A 24 7.20 13.61 13.18
CA ASN A 24 6.11 12.67 13.30
C ASN A 24 6.63 11.21 13.39
N ALA A 25 7.64 10.84 12.59
CA ALA A 25 8.23 9.51 12.64
C ALA A 25 8.87 9.21 14.01
N ALA A 26 9.56 10.18 14.63
CA ALA A 26 10.15 10.01 15.95
C ALA A 26 9.07 9.86 17.05
N GLU A 27 7.95 10.53 16.90
CA GLU A 27 6.80 10.42 17.82
C GLU A 27 6.16 9.02 17.73
N PHE A 28 5.86 8.53 16.51
CA PHE A 28 5.35 7.18 16.33
C PHE A 28 6.35 6.12 16.80
N ALA A 29 7.64 6.35 16.61
CA ALA A 29 8.68 5.44 17.09
C ALA A 29 8.66 5.29 18.63
N LYS A 30 8.39 6.36 19.39
CA LYS A 30 8.21 6.30 20.84
C LYS A 30 6.95 5.50 21.24
N LEU A 31 5.87 5.64 20.49
CA LEU A 31 4.61 4.94 20.74
C LEU A 31 4.68 3.42 20.49
N LEU A 32 5.70 2.91 19.81
CA LEU A 32 5.99 1.47 19.73
C LEU A 32 6.29 0.86 21.12
N GLY A 33 6.67 1.66 22.11
CA GLY A 33 6.85 1.22 23.49
C GLY A 33 5.58 1.22 24.33
N SER A 34 4.40 1.54 23.79
CA SER A 34 3.14 1.59 24.52
C SER A 34 2.77 0.20 25.09
N THR A 35 2.10 0.19 26.23
CA THR A 35 1.51 -1.04 26.81
C THR A 35 0.30 -1.54 26.00
N ASP A 36 -0.41 -0.62 25.31
CA ASP A 36 -1.58 -0.93 24.49
C ASP A 36 -1.14 -1.48 23.10
N PRO A 37 -1.49 -2.73 22.75
CA PRO A 37 -1.16 -3.31 21.45
C PRO A 37 -1.72 -2.50 20.26
N LEU A 38 -2.92 -1.93 20.41
CA LEU A 38 -3.55 -1.16 19.34
C LEU A 38 -2.76 0.13 19.04
N VAL A 39 -2.24 0.79 20.07
CA VAL A 39 -1.37 1.96 19.91
C VAL A 39 -0.08 1.57 19.20
N ARG A 40 0.55 0.44 19.58
CA ARG A 40 1.77 -0.06 18.91
C ARG A 40 1.52 -0.40 17.44
N GLN A 41 0.41 -1.08 17.14
CA GLN A 41 0.03 -1.43 15.77
C GLN A 41 -0.14 -0.18 14.91
N ARG A 42 -0.96 0.78 15.34
CA ARG A 42 -1.20 2.04 14.61
C ARG A 42 0.08 2.85 14.42
N SER A 43 0.99 2.80 15.38
CA SER A 43 2.29 3.46 15.28
C SER A 43 3.18 2.81 14.24
N ALA A 44 3.20 1.46 14.18
CA ALA A 44 3.91 0.73 13.13
C ALA A 44 3.35 1.04 11.74
N GLU A 45 2.03 1.07 11.59
CA GLU A 45 1.35 1.44 10.34
C GLU A 45 1.63 2.89 9.93
N ALA A 46 1.69 3.82 10.89
CA ALA A 46 2.05 5.21 10.63
C ALA A 46 3.50 5.33 10.13
N LEU A 47 4.44 4.62 10.76
CA LEU A 47 5.83 4.53 10.32
C LEU A 47 5.97 3.91 8.92
N ALA A 48 5.13 2.92 8.58
CA ALA A 48 5.06 2.32 7.26
C ALA A 48 4.62 3.35 6.20
N ARG A 49 3.56 4.12 6.47
CA ARG A 49 3.07 5.18 5.56
C ARG A 49 4.11 6.26 5.31
N LEU A 50 4.88 6.62 6.33
CA LEU A 50 5.98 7.59 6.21
C LEU A 50 7.22 7.02 5.54
N ALA A 51 7.29 5.70 5.32
CA ALA A 51 8.50 5.00 4.88
C ALA A 51 9.75 5.45 5.67
N ALA A 52 9.63 5.54 7.00
CA ALA A 52 10.60 6.16 7.92
C ALA A 52 11.87 5.29 8.05
N THR A 53 12.70 5.27 7.00
CA THR A 53 13.89 4.40 6.88
C THR A 53 14.92 4.60 7.99
N ASP A 54 15.01 5.80 8.56
CA ASP A 54 15.85 6.14 9.71
C ASP A 54 15.43 5.40 10.99
N GLN A 55 14.17 4.99 11.09
CA GLN A 55 13.62 4.23 12.21
C GLN A 55 13.74 2.70 12.05
N LEU A 56 14.23 2.18 10.93
CA LEU A 56 14.29 0.75 10.64
C LEU A 56 14.98 -0.08 11.73
N LYS A 57 16.09 0.41 12.28
CA LYS A 57 16.82 -0.29 13.36
C LYS A 57 15.95 -0.44 14.63
N LEU A 58 15.22 0.60 14.96
CA LEU A 58 14.32 0.62 16.12
C LEU A 58 13.14 -0.34 15.91
N VAL A 59 12.50 -0.26 14.76
CA VAL A 59 11.37 -1.14 14.37
C VAL A 59 11.78 -2.60 14.42
N ARG A 60 12.98 -2.96 13.94
CA ARG A 60 13.54 -4.32 14.09
C ARG A 60 13.68 -4.74 15.55
N GLY A 61 14.14 -3.83 16.40
CA GLY A 61 14.27 -4.11 17.85
C GLY A 61 12.93 -4.45 18.50
N TYR A 62 11.89 -3.68 18.21
CA TYR A 62 10.53 -3.95 18.69
C TYR A 62 9.94 -5.23 18.10
N HIS A 63 10.14 -5.48 16.80
CA HIS A 63 9.68 -6.70 16.15
C HIS A 63 10.20 -7.98 16.84
N LEU A 64 11.46 -8.00 17.25
CA LEU A 64 12.08 -9.17 17.93
C LEU A 64 11.44 -9.44 19.31
N GLN A 65 10.92 -8.43 19.98
CA GLN A 65 10.36 -8.52 21.33
C GLN A 65 8.82 -8.61 21.33
N GLU A 66 8.18 -8.28 20.23
CA GLU A 66 6.72 -8.21 20.14
C GLU A 66 6.09 -9.61 20.22
N LYS A 67 5.13 -9.76 21.14
CA LYS A 67 4.39 -11.01 21.37
C LYS A 67 3.02 -10.99 20.70
N ASN A 68 2.43 -9.80 20.55
CA ASN A 68 1.15 -9.66 19.86
C ASN A 68 1.38 -9.84 18.36
N ARG A 69 0.64 -10.76 17.75
CA ARG A 69 0.87 -11.16 16.36
C ARG A 69 0.37 -10.12 15.35
N GLU A 70 -0.69 -9.38 15.68
CA GLU A 70 -1.23 -8.29 14.86
C GLU A 70 -0.23 -7.13 14.80
N VAL A 71 0.38 -6.78 15.95
CA VAL A 71 1.44 -5.77 16.02
C VAL A 71 2.68 -6.24 15.27
N ARG A 72 3.05 -7.53 15.41
CA ARG A 72 4.21 -8.08 14.70
C ARG A 72 4.02 -7.98 13.17
N LEU A 73 2.83 -8.29 12.67
CA LEU A 73 2.52 -8.16 11.24
C LEU A 73 2.59 -6.70 10.79
N ALA A 74 2.11 -5.75 11.60
CA ALA A 74 2.24 -4.32 11.31
C ALA A 74 3.72 -3.86 11.28
N LEU A 75 4.57 -4.41 12.16
CA LEU A 75 6.02 -4.15 12.13
C LEU A 75 6.70 -4.79 10.92
N ASP A 76 6.27 -5.99 10.47
CA ASP A 76 6.74 -6.58 9.21
C ASP A 76 6.38 -5.67 8.01
N TRP A 77 5.17 -5.12 7.99
CA TRP A 77 4.75 -4.16 6.98
C TRP A 77 5.60 -2.88 7.02
N ALA A 78 5.82 -2.31 8.22
CA ALA A 78 6.68 -1.14 8.36
C ALA A 78 8.11 -1.40 7.84
N MET A 79 8.71 -2.54 8.20
CA MET A 79 10.03 -2.92 7.71
C MET A 79 10.06 -3.08 6.18
N TYR A 80 9.00 -3.64 5.57
CA TYR A 80 8.88 -3.73 4.12
C TYR A 80 8.90 -2.34 3.48
N ARG A 81 8.04 -1.44 3.95
CA ARG A 81 7.94 -0.05 3.46
C ARG A 81 9.23 0.76 3.66
N MET A 82 10.05 0.37 4.65
CA MET A 82 11.38 0.93 4.91
C MET A 82 12.50 0.29 4.07
N GLY A 83 12.16 -0.55 3.06
CA GLY A 83 13.10 -1.13 2.11
C GLY A 83 13.58 -2.54 2.45
N GLN A 84 13.07 -3.19 3.51
CA GLN A 84 13.41 -4.58 3.81
C GLN A 84 12.50 -5.56 3.05
N SER A 85 12.74 -5.74 1.76
CA SER A 85 11.90 -6.54 0.84
C SER A 85 11.67 -8.00 1.29
N SER A 86 12.62 -8.59 2.02
CA SER A 86 12.48 -9.97 2.53
C SER A 86 11.29 -10.17 3.50
N THR A 87 10.76 -9.10 4.09
CA THR A 87 9.60 -9.18 4.98
C THR A 87 8.29 -9.44 4.24
N LEU A 88 8.21 -9.15 2.93
CA LEU A 88 7.03 -9.42 2.11
C LEU A 88 6.62 -10.91 2.18
N TYR A 89 7.60 -11.82 2.16
CA TYR A 89 7.31 -13.24 2.30
C TYR A 89 6.56 -13.56 3.61
N ARG A 90 6.94 -12.94 4.74
CA ARG A 90 6.26 -13.16 6.03
C ARG A 90 4.83 -12.63 6.01
N ILE A 91 4.60 -11.48 5.40
CA ILE A 91 3.26 -10.91 5.24
C ILE A 91 2.37 -11.85 4.41
N VAL A 92 2.90 -12.40 3.32
CA VAL A 92 2.18 -13.38 2.49
C VAL A 92 1.84 -14.64 3.28
N GLN A 93 2.74 -15.15 4.14
CA GLN A 93 2.45 -16.32 4.97
C GLN A 93 1.30 -16.08 5.97
N GLU A 94 1.08 -14.83 6.39
CA GLU A 94 -0.04 -14.48 7.27
C GLU A 94 -1.42 -14.59 6.60
N LEU A 95 -1.47 -14.73 5.28
CA LEU A 95 -2.70 -15.03 4.54
C LEU A 95 -3.31 -16.41 4.92
N ASP A 96 -2.51 -17.33 5.46
CA ASP A 96 -2.99 -18.60 5.99
C ASP A 96 -3.20 -18.58 7.52
N SER A 97 -3.42 -17.42 8.09
CA SER A 97 -3.59 -17.24 9.53
C SER A 97 -4.91 -16.55 9.88
N GLY A 98 -5.18 -16.36 11.17
CA GLY A 98 -6.30 -15.53 11.65
C GLY A 98 -6.15 -14.04 11.35
N ARG A 99 -5.00 -13.59 10.78
CA ARG A 99 -4.72 -12.18 10.40
C ARG A 99 -4.81 -11.97 8.89
N GLN A 100 -5.49 -12.88 8.20
CA GLN A 100 -5.63 -12.84 6.74
C GLN A 100 -6.10 -11.46 6.24
N GLU A 101 -7.13 -10.89 6.84
CA GLU A 101 -7.69 -9.59 6.39
C GLU A 101 -6.70 -8.44 6.60
N GLN A 102 -5.94 -8.44 7.70
CA GLN A 102 -4.88 -7.47 7.93
C GLN A 102 -3.77 -7.60 6.88
N ALA A 103 -3.34 -8.82 6.58
CA ALA A 103 -2.33 -9.08 5.54
C ALA A 103 -2.83 -8.66 4.15
N ILE A 104 -4.08 -8.97 3.78
CA ILE A 104 -4.70 -8.51 2.53
C ILE A 104 -4.69 -6.98 2.46
N GLY A 105 -5.04 -6.30 3.56
CA GLY A 105 -5.00 -4.84 3.64
C GLY A 105 -3.63 -4.30 3.25
N TYR A 106 -2.56 -4.80 3.86
CA TYR A 106 -1.18 -4.36 3.56
C TYR A 106 -0.74 -4.71 2.14
N LEU A 107 -1.04 -5.91 1.66
CA LEU A 107 -0.69 -6.33 0.30
C LEU A 107 -1.45 -5.52 -0.77
N SER A 108 -2.62 -4.98 -0.43
CA SER A 108 -3.40 -4.09 -1.30
C SER A 108 -2.86 -2.66 -1.37
N GLU A 109 -1.86 -2.31 -0.55
CA GLU A 109 -1.16 -1.02 -0.57
C GLU A 109 0.19 -1.10 -1.30
N LEU A 110 0.52 -2.23 -1.93
CA LEU A 110 1.73 -2.37 -2.73
C LEU A 110 1.66 -1.47 -3.97
N GLU A 111 2.81 -0.98 -4.39
CA GLU A 111 2.93 -0.06 -5.54
C GLU A 111 2.72 -0.76 -6.89
N SER A 112 2.94 -2.08 -6.92
CA SER A 112 2.81 -2.87 -8.15
C SER A 112 2.32 -4.29 -7.87
N PRO A 113 1.38 -4.82 -8.68
CA PRO A 113 0.83 -6.17 -8.51
C PRO A 113 1.84 -7.27 -8.83
N ASP A 114 2.86 -7.00 -9.65
CA ASP A 114 3.89 -7.98 -10.05
C ASP A 114 4.70 -8.51 -8.87
N LEU A 115 4.79 -7.75 -7.77
CA LEU A 115 5.41 -8.18 -6.52
C LEU A 115 4.71 -9.40 -5.90
N LEU A 116 3.42 -9.63 -6.22
CA LEU A 116 2.63 -10.75 -5.71
C LEU A 116 2.63 -11.97 -6.62
N TYR A 117 2.93 -11.82 -7.92
CA TYR A 117 2.89 -12.92 -8.89
C TYR A 117 3.78 -14.12 -8.54
N PRO A 118 5.01 -13.95 -8.00
CA PRO A 118 5.85 -15.09 -7.62
C PRO A 118 5.26 -15.97 -6.53
N PHE A 119 4.30 -15.45 -5.75
CA PHE A 119 3.64 -16.17 -4.67
C PHE A 119 2.37 -16.90 -5.13
N LEU A 120 1.76 -16.50 -6.25
CA LEU A 120 0.63 -17.19 -6.86
C LEU A 120 1.11 -18.45 -7.59
N LYS A 121 0.77 -19.62 -7.06
CA LYS A 121 1.15 -20.90 -7.66
C LYS A 121 -0.09 -21.78 -7.83
N LYS A 122 -0.41 -22.15 -9.07
CA LYS A 122 -1.59 -22.97 -9.38
C LYS A 122 -1.56 -24.33 -8.67
N ASP A 123 -0.37 -24.94 -8.55
CA ASP A 123 -0.19 -26.26 -7.94
C ASP A 123 0.17 -26.18 -6.45
N ASN A 124 -0.06 -25.05 -5.81
CA ASN A 124 0.30 -24.86 -4.42
C ASN A 124 -0.75 -25.49 -3.48
N ASN A 125 -0.29 -26.30 -2.53
CA ASN A 125 -1.12 -26.85 -1.46
C ASN A 125 -1.54 -25.80 -0.40
N GLN A 126 -1.49 -24.51 -0.75
CA GLN A 126 -1.84 -23.40 0.14
C GLN A 126 -2.98 -22.56 -0.44
N PRO A 127 -4.17 -23.13 -0.61
CA PRO A 127 -5.27 -22.44 -1.28
C PRO A 127 -5.73 -21.17 -0.54
N ARG A 128 -5.57 -21.08 0.78
CA ARG A 128 -5.89 -19.86 1.55
C ARG A 128 -4.96 -18.70 1.20
N ILE A 129 -3.66 -18.98 0.96
CA ILE A 129 -2.72 -17.97 0.49
C ILE A 129 -3.12 -17.49 -0.90
N ASN A 130 -3.41 -18.39 -1.83
CA ASN A 130 -3.86 -18.03 -3.17
C ASN A 130 -5.12 -17.15 -3.13
N ALA A 131 -6.14 -17.52 -2.36
CA ALA A 131 -7.35 -16.73 -2.23
C ALA A 131 -7.08 -15.33 -1.64
N GLY A 132 -6.20 -15.24 -0.63
CA GLY A 132 -5.78 -13.96 -0.06
C GLY A 132 -5.02 -13.08 -1.04
N LEU A 133 -4.10 -13.67 -1.83
CA LEU A 133 -3.38 -12.96 -2.89
C LEU A 133 -4.32 -12.45 -3.99
N LEU A 134 -5.29 -13.27 -4.42
CA LEU A 134 -6.31 -12.88 -5.40
C LEU A 134 -7.16 -11.72 -4.89
N LYS A 135 -7.56 -11.72 -3.61
CA LYS A 135 -8.26 -10.60 -2.96
C LYS A 135 -7.41 -9.31 -2.92
N ALA A 136 -6.11 -9.41 -2.68
CA ALA A 136 -5.23 -8.25 -2.74
C ALA A 136 -5.09 -7.74 -4.18
N LEU A 137 -4.90 -8.64 -5.15
CA LEU A 137 -4.80 -8.33 -6.57
C LEU A 137 -6.09 -7.72 -7.15
N ALA A 138 -7.26 -8.09 -6.62
CA ALA A 138 -8.53 -7.43 -6.98
C ALA A 138 -8.44 -5.91 -6.82
N ARG A 139 -7.69 -5.42 -5.81
CA ARG A 139 -7.58 -3.99 -5.50
C ARG A 139 -6.49 -3.26 -6.29
N ILE A 140 -5.35 -3.92 -6.56
CA ILE A 140 -4.17 -3.27 -7.17
C ILE A 140 -3.84 -3.79 -8.56
N GLY A 141 -4.53 -4.85 -9.03
CA GLY A 141 -4.25 -5.49 -10.31
C GLY A 141 -4.47 -4.56 -11.50
N ASP A 142 -3.76 -4.83 -12.56
CA ASP A 142 -3.78 -4.16 -13.87
C ASP A 142 -4.23 -5.11 -14.98
N ALA A 143 -4.11 -4.69 -16.24
CA ALA A 143 -4.48 -5.49 -17.39
C ALA A 143 -3.66 -6.82 -17.48
N GLN A 144 -2.40 -6.82 -17.06
CA GLN A 144 -1.58 -8.03 -17.02
C GLN A 144 -2.10 -9.00 -15.97
N THR A 145 -2.58 -8.47 -14.83
CA THR A 145 -3.12 -9.26 -13.74
C THR A 145 -4.32 -10.11 -14.19
N LEU A 146 -5.13 -9.65 -15.14
CA LEU A 146 -6.27 -10.43 -15.68
C LEU A 146 -5.82 -11.78 -16.23
N GLU A 147 -4.71 -11.81 -16.97
CA GLU A 147 -4.17 -13.08 -17.51
C GLU A 147 -3.57 -13.97 -16.40
N ILE A 148 -3.01 -13.36 -15.36
CA ILE A 148 -2.44 -14.08 -14.21
C ILE A 148 -3.52 -14.74 -13.36
N VAL A 149 -4.67 -14.07 -13.14
CA VAL A 149 -5.75 -14.60 -12.29
C VAL A 149 -6.65 -15.61 -13.01
N LYS A 150 -6.77 -15.52 -14.34
CA LYS A 150 -7.64 -16.35 -15.17
C LYS A 150 -7.53 -17.87 -14.90
N PRO A 151 -6.34 -18.49 -14.77
CA PRO A 151 -6.22 -19.92 -14.49
C PRO A 151 -6.78 -20.35 -13.13
N PHE A 152 -6.98 -19.43 -12.20
CA PHE A 152 -7.50 -19.73 -10.86
C PHE A 152 -9.03 -19.75 -10.80
N ARG A 153 -9.72 -19.25 -11.82
CA ARG A 153 -11.19 -19.33 -11.96
C ARG A 153 -11.70 -20.77 -12.07
N ASP A 154 -10.86 -21.64 -12.65
CA ASP A 154 -11.14 -23.08 -12.77
C ASP A 154 -10.58 -23.92 -11.61
N SER A 155 -10.31 -23.27 -10.46
CA SER A 155 -9.77 -23.98 -9.30
C SER A 155 -10.77 -24.96 -8.71
N HIS A 156 -10.30 -26.17 -8.34
CA HIS A 156 -11.11 -27.13 -7.61
C HIS A 156 -11.49 -26.66 -6.19
N GLN A 157 -10.77 -25.68 -5.66
CA GLN A 157 -11.09 -25.03 -4.39
C GLN A 157 -12.06 -23.88 -4.64
N GLN A 158 -13.32 -24.06 -4.28
CA GLN A 158 -14.39 -23.10 -4.56
C GLN A 158 -14.04 -21.66 -4.15
N TYR A 159 -13.52 -21.46 -2.93
CA TYR A 159 -13.18 -20.12 -2.46
C TYR A 159 -11.97 -19.47 -3.17
N VAL A 160 -11.12 -20.27 -3.84
CA VAL A 160 -10.06 -19.75 -4.71
C VAL A 160 -10.68 -19.32 -6.05
N ALA A 161 -11.58 -20.13 -6.61
CA ALA A 161 -12.30 -19.79 -7.84
C ALA A 161 -13.14 -18.53 -7.65
N GLU A 162 -13.89 -18.42 -6.56
CA GLU A 162 -14.66 -17.22 -6.21
C GLU A 162 -13.76 -15.97 -6.05
N ALA A 163 -12.62 -16.11 -5.37
CA ALA A 163 -11.68 -15.00 -5.24
C ALA A 163 -11.08 -14.57 -6.58
N ALA A 164 -10.83 -15.52 -7.49
CA ALA A 164 -10.32 -15.23 -8.83
C ALA A 164 -11.37 -14.53 -9.71
N GLU A 165 -12.63 -14.95 -9.61
CA GLU A 165 -13.76 -14.30 -10.32
C GLU A 165 -13.92 -12.86 -9.86
N ILE A 166 -13.99 -12.64 -8.54
CA ILE A 166 -14.08 -11.30 -7.97
C ILE A 166 -12.88 -10.43 -8.39
N ALA A 167 -11.65 -11.00 -8.38
CA ALA A 167 -10.48 -10.26 -8.81
C ALA A 167 -10.56 -9.86 -10.27
N HIS A 168 -10.99 -10.77 -11.14
CA HIS A 168 -11.17 -10.49 -12.56
C HIS A 168 -12.15 -9.34 -12.77
N ASP A 169 -13.35 -9.44 -12.19
CA ASP A 169 -14.44 -8.48 -12.37
C ASP A 169 -14.06 -7.09 -11.84
N GLU A 170 -13.45 -7.01 -10.66
CA GLU A 170 -13.03 -5.73 -10.07
C GLU A 170 -11.92 -5.05 -10.90
N ILE A 171 -10.97 -5.82 -11.43
CA ILE A 171 -9.91 -5.29 -12.29
C ILE A 171 -10.50 -4.81 -13.61
N GLU A 172 -11.34 -5.63 -14.27
CA GLU A 172 -11.96 -5.29 -15.55
C GLU A 172 -12.83 -4.02 -15.43
N LYS A 173 -13.63 -3.93 -14.38
CA LYS A 173 -14.44 -2.75 -14.07
C LYS A 173 -13.57 -1.51 -13.93
N ARG A 174 -12.50 -1.55 -13.14
CA ARG A 174 -11.60 -0.42 -12.92
C ARG A 174 -10.92 0.02 -14.22
N LEU A 175 -10.49 -0.93 -15.06
CA LEU A 175 -9.89 -0.63 -16.37
C LEU A 175 -10.88 0.03 -17.31
N SER A 176 -12.14 -0.41 -17.33
CA SER A 176 -13.19 0.17 -18.17
C SER A 176 -13.57 1.58 -17.74
N GLU A 177 -13.58 1.86 -16.43
CA GLU A 177 -13.84 3.21 -15.88
C GLU A 177 -12.75 4.21 -16.28
N VAL A 178 -11.48 3.78 -16.27
CA VAL A 178 -10.34 4.61 -16.70
C VAL A 178 -10.36 4.86 -18.22
N ALA A 179 -10.83 3.89 -19.01
CA ALA A 179 -10.91 4.00 -20.46
C ALA A 179 -12.05 4.92 -20.96
N THR A 180 -13.03 5.22 -20.12
CA THR A 180 -14.15 6.12 -20.47
C THR A 180 -13.75 7.58 -20.18
N PRO A 181 -13.32 8.38 -21.19
CA PRO A 181 -13.06 9.80 -20.96
C PRO A 181 -14.36 10.46 -20.56
N THR A 182 -14.36 11.19 -19.45
CA THR A 182 -15.48 12.02 -19.03
C THR A 182 -15.80 12.97 -20.17
N SER A 183 -16.85 12.69 -20.94
CA SER A 183 -17.35 13.56 -22.00
C SER A 183 -17.74 14.88 -21.35
N GLY A 184 -16.83 15.84 -21.40
CA GLY A 184 -17.08 17.20 -20.96
C GLY A 184 -18.25 17.76 -21.75
N ARG A 185 -19.38 17.94 -21.07
CA ARG A 185 -20.55 18.62 -21.61
C ARG A 185 -20.10 19.97 -22.18
N PRO A 186 -20.25 20.26 -23.49
CA PRO A 186 -19.90 21.57 -24.01
C PRO A 186 -20.80 22.60 -23.31
N ARG A 187 -20.16 23.60 -22.66
CA ARG A 187 -20.87 24.78 -22.19
C ARG A 187 -21.37 25.50 -23.44
N THR A 188 -22.66 25.43 -23.71
CA THR A 188 -23.34 26.33 -24.63
C THR A 188 -23.22 27.76 -24.08
N VAL A 189 -22.34 28.53 -24.67
CA VAL A 189 -22.28 29.98 -24.45
C VAL A 189 -23.51 30.56 -25.17
N SER A 190 -24.52 30.94 -24.38
CA SER A 190 -25.67 31.67 -24.86
C SER A 190 -25.19 33.11 -25.17
N THR A 191 -25.02 33.41 -26.46
CA THR A 191 -24.81 34.77 -26.93
C THR A 191 -26.13 35.52 -26.76
N ILE A 192 -26.20 36.39 -25.78
CA ILE A 192 -27.29 37.33 -25.61
C ILE A 192 -27.00 38.49 -26.59
N ASP A 193 -27.67 38.48 -27.74
CA ASP A 193 -27.84 39.67 -28.55
C ASP A 193 -28.68 40.69 -27.77
N ARG A 194 -28.15 41.89 -27.62
CA ARG A 194 -28.90 43.06 -27.17
C ARG A 194 -29.07 44.04 -28.36
N PRO A 195 -30.28 44.54 -28.55
CA PRO A 195 -30.59 45.58 -29.53
C PRO A 195 -29.98 46.96 -29.21
#